data_9ec8f3ee23c18e3b1753ba93b85c138f
#
_entry.id   9ec8f3ee23c18e3b1753ba93b85c138f
#
_cell.length_a   1.000
_cell.length_b   1.000
_cell.length_c   1.000
_cell.angle_alpha   90.00
_cell.angle_beta   90.00
_cell.angle_gamma   90.00
#
_symmetry.space_group_name_H-M   'P 1'
#
loop_
_entity.id
_entity.type
_entity.pdbx_description
1 polymer ?
#
loop_
_entity_poly.entity_id
_entity_poly.type
_entity_poly.pdbx_seq_one_letter_code
_entity_poly.pdbx_strand_id
1 'polypeptide(L)'
;MARETAMSEGTDPNALDRDTMVVAGVVLLGAVMSILDTTVINVAIDRLAIDFNASLTTIQWVVTGYTLALAAVIPLTGWAADRFGTKRIYLWSLALFMLGSILSAAAWSAGSLIAFRVLQGAGGGMIMPAVMTIMTKKAGPHRMGRVMGILGVPMLVAPLLGPILGGWLVDDVSWRWIFLINVPIGIVAMILAQLKLERDEPQPAHKLDWLGMLLLSPGLTLLIFGLAESNGADGFAATKSWLTMVVGAGLILGFLRHSWRAEEPLIDIRTFTHTRAGAAAGTFMLFAIAFFGSLLLVPLYYQTVRGASALEAGLLLAPQGLGAMITMRWPAASPIGMARTNGPPAGSPCW
;
A
#
# COMPACT_ATOMS: atom_id res chain seq x y z
N MET A 1 6.05 41.34 38.24
CA MET A 1 7.04 40.62 37.39
C MET A 1 7.42 39.29 38.01
N ALA A 2 6.46 38.39 38.28
CA ALA A 2 6.73 37.06 38.80
C ALA A 2 5.51 36.15 38.68
N ARG A 3 4.79 36.18 37.51
CA ARG A 3 3.61 35.33 37.26
C ARG A 3 3.44 34.88 35.80
N GLU A 4 4.47 35.08 34.97
CA GLU A 4 4.40 34.74 33.54
C GLU A 4 5.31 33.56 33.12
N THR A 5 5.97 32.91 34.08
CA THR A 5 6.93 31.80 33.81
C THR A 5 6.45 30.42 34.21
N ALA A 6 5.14 30.24 34.41
CA ALA A 6 4.62 28.93 34.79
C ALA A 6 3.47 28.57 33.85
N MET A 7 3.76 28.16 32.62
CA MET A 7 2.91 27.32 31.75
C MET A 7 3.58 27.08 30.38
N SER A 8 4.76 26.51 30.37
CA SER A 8 5.22 25.69 29.26
C SER A 8 5.42 24.27 29.80
N GLU A 9 4.33 23.63 30.19
CA GLU A 9 4.33 22.17 30.31
C GLU A 9 4.79 21.61 28.99
N GLY A 10 5.89 20.85 29.01
CA GLY A 10 6.57 20.30 27.88
C GLY A 10 5.71 19.39 27.04
N THR A 11 4.95 19.97 26.13
CA THR A 11 4.41 19.22 25.00
C THR A 11 5.58 18.80 24.13
N ASP A 12 5.87 17.51 24.10
CA ASP A 12 6.86 16.91 23.19
C ASP A 12 6.63 17.48 21.78
N PRO A 13 7.59 18.24 21.20
CA PRO A 13 7.43 18.89 19.89
C PRO A 13 7.08 17.89 18.77
N ASN A 14 7.31 16.61 19.01
CA ASN A 14 7.00 15.51 18.11
C ASN A 14 5.66 14.84 18.44
N ALA A 15 4.92 15.22 19.48
CA ALA A 15 3.61 14.64 19.76
C ALA A 15 2.65 14.91 18.59
N LEU A 16 1.92 13.86 18.17
CA LEU A 16 0.83 14.05 17.23
C LEU A 16 -0.35 14.65 17.98
N ASP A 17 -0.88 15.74 17.45
CA ASP A 17 -2.10 16.34 17.95
C ASP A 17 -3.31 15.42 17.75
N ARG A 18 -4.35 15.64 18.55
CA ARG A 18 -5.57 14.82 18.52
C ARG A 18 -6.18 14.75 17.12
N ASP A 19 -6.15 15.84 16.38
CA ASP A 19 -6.71 15.91 15.03
C ASP A 19 -5.94 15.03 14.05
N THR A 20 -4.61 15.04 14.11
CA THR A 20 -3.76 14.15 13.29
C THR A 20 -4.02 12.69 13.63
N MET A 21 -4.20 12.33 14.91
CA MET A 21 -4.54 10.96 15.31
C MET A 21 -5.92 10.53 14.80
N VAL A 22 -6.92 11.43 14.83
CA VAL A 22 -8.25 11.15 14.27
C VAL A 22 -8.16 10.93 12.76
N VAL A 23 -7.45 11.80 12.04
CA VAL A 23 -7.23 11.66 10.59
C VAL A 23 -6.51 10.34 10.30
N ALA A 24 -5.46 10.00 11.05
CA ALA A 24 -4.74 8.73 10.91
C ALA A 24 -5.69 7.52 11.09
N GLY A 25 -6.54 7.54 12.11
CA GLY A 25 -7.54 6.49 12.33
C GLY A 25 -8.53 6.35 11.18
N VAL A 26 -9.00 7.47 10.63
CA VAL A 26 -9.93 7.49 9.49
C VAL A 26 -9.31 6.89 8.23
N VAL A 27 -8.09 7.32 7.88
CA VAL A 27 -7.44 6.81 6.66
C VAL A 27 -6.96 5.36 6.82
N LEU A 28 -6.68 4.96 8.07
CA LEU A 28 -6.29 3.60 8.42
C LEU A 28 -7.41 2.58 8.15
N LEU A 29 -8.68 2.95 8.35
CA LEU A 29 -9.81 2.06 8.04
C LEU A 29 -9.80 1.61 6.58
N GLY A 30 -9.59 2.53 5.64
CA GLY A 30 -9.48 2.18 4.22
C GLY A 30 -8.25 1.33 3.90
N ALA A 31 -7.10 1.65 4.53
CA ALA A 31 -5.87 0.87 4.35
C ALA A 31 -6.02 -0.57 4.86
N VAL A 32 -6.54 -0.75 6.07
CA VAL A 32 -6.78 -2.07 6.68
C VAL A 32 -7.78 -2.88 5.86
N MET A 33 -8.88 -2.24 5.41
CA MET A 33 -9.87 -2.87 4.54
C MET A 33 -9.23 -3.43 3.26
N SER A 34 -8.40 -2.64 2.58
CA SER A 34 -7.72 -3.07 1.35
C SER A 34 -6.73 -4.20 1.60
N ILE A 35 -6.01 -4.20 2.72
CA ILE A 35 -5.04 -5.25 3.08
C ILE A 35 -5.76 -6.53 3.47
N LEU A 36 -6.82 -6.45 4.27
CA LEU A 36 -7.63 -7.62 4.64
C LEU A 36 -8.20 -8.31 3.40
N ASP A 37 -8.73 -7.53 2.45
CA ASP A 37 -9.30 -8.06 1.21
C ASP A 37 -8.30 -8.89 0.41
N THR A 38 -7.04 -8.47 0.34
CA THR A 38 -5.98 -9.22 -0.38
C THR A 38 -5.61 -10.53 0.30
N THR A 39 -5.81 -10.67 1.59
CA THR A 39 -5.40 -11.86 2.35
C THR A 39 -6.56 -12.84 2.58
N VAL A 40 -7.75 -12.32 2.81
CA VAL A 40 -8.97 -13.14 3.01
C VAL A 40 -9.31 -13.97 1.79
N ILE A 41 -9.14 -13.44 0.58
CA ILE A 41 -9.48 -14.11 -0.69
C ILE A 41 -8.69 -15.41 -0.91
N ASN A 42 -7.45 -15.49 -0.40
CA ASN A 42 -6.60 -16.66 -0.61
C ASN A 42 -7.19 -17.95 0.01
N VAL A 43 -7.96 -17.80 1.10
CA VAL A 43 -8.62 -18.94 1.76
C VAL A 43 -9.84 -19.42 0.95
N ALA A 44 -10.43 -18.55 0.14
CA ALA A 44 -11.63 -18.88 -0.64
C ALA A 44 -11.34 -19.56 -2.00
N ILE A 45 -10.09 -19.66 -2.44
CA ILE A 45 -9.72 -20.11 -3.79
C ILE A 45 -10.31 -21.47 -4.12
N ASP A 46 -10.15 -22.46 -3.25
CA ASP A 46 -10.66 -23.83 -3.45
C ASP A 46 -12.19 -23.85 -3.49
N ARG A 47 -12.84 -23.11 -2.58
CA ARG A 47 -14.30 -23.00 -2.54
C ARG A 47 -14.85 -22.34 -3.79
N LEU A 48 -14.20 -21.29 -4.29
CA LEU A 48 -14.59 -20.61 -5.52
C LEU A 48 -14.43 -21.53 -6.75
N ALA A 49 -13.39 -22.37 -6.78
CA ALA A 49 -13.19 -23.34 -7.85
C ALA A 49 -14.34 -24.35 -7.91
N ILE A 50 -14.80 -24.82 -6.77
CA ILE A 50 -15.95 -25.74 -6.65
C ILE A 50 -17.25 -25.03 -7.05
N ASP A 51 -17.55 -23.88 -6.45
CA ASP A 51 -18.83 -23.17 -6.63
C ASP A 51 -19.03 -22.68 -8.08
N PHE A 52 -17.96 -22.27 -8.77
CA PHE A 52 -18.02 -21.85 -10.17
C PHE A 52 -17.70 -22.96 -11.17
N ASN A 53 -17.41 -24.19 -10.70
CA ASN A 53 -16.97 -25.31 -11.53
C ASN A 53 -15.84 -24.88 -12.51
N ALA A 54 -14.84 -24.18 -11.98
CA ALA A 54 -13.75 -23.59 -12.73
C ALA A 54 -12.39 -24.17 -12.28
N SER A 55 -11.40 -24.18 -13.17
CA SER A 55 -10.05 -24.62 -12.82
C SER A 55 -9.41 -23.68 -11.81
N LEU A 56 -8.51 -24.20 -10.96
CA LEU A 56 -7.73 -23.38 -10.01
C LEU A 56 -6.97 -22.27 -10.73
N THR A 57 -6.42 -22.55 -11.92
CA THR A 57 -5.74 -21.54 -12.74
C THR A 57 -6.66 -20.38 -13.13
N THR A 58 -7.94 -20.68 -13.43
CA THR A 58 -8.93 -19.63 -13.71
C THR A 58 -9.24 -18.82 -12.46
N ILE A 59 -9.39 -19.47 -11.30
CA ILE A 59 -9.71 -18.79 -10.04
C ILE A 59 -8.52 -17.95 -9.54
N GLN A 60 -7.29 -18.36 -9.78
CA GLN A 60 -6.11 -17.55 -9.46
C GLN A 60 -6.15 -16.16 -10.11
N TRP A 61 -6.82 -16.01 -11.25
CA TRP A 61 -7.04 -14.71 -11.88
C TRP A 61 -7.88 -13.73 -11.03
N VAL A 62 -8.66 -14.24 -10.09
CA VAL A 62 -9.40 -13.41 -9.11
C VAL A 62 -8.42 -12.58 -8.26
N VAL A 63 -7.29 -13.18 -7.87
CA VAL A 63 -6.22 -12.51 -7.12
C VAL A 63 -5.30 -11.74 -8.06
N THR A 64 -4.88 -12.36 -9.14
CA THR A 64 -3.95 -11.76 -10.11
C THR A 64 -4.55 -10.52 -10.77
N GLY A 65 -5.80 -10.59 -11.26
CA GLY A 65 -6.50 -9.45 -11.88
C GLY A 65 -6.64 -8.26 -10.96
N TYR A 66 -6.96 -8.50 -9.69
CA TYR A 66 -6.98 -7.47 -8.64
C TYR A 66 -5.59 -6.82 -8.48
N THR A 67 -4.55 -7.63 -8.32
CA THR A 67 -3.17 -7.13 -8.10
C THR A 67 -2.64 -6.34 -9.30
N LEU A 68 -2.94 -6.80 -10.52
CA LEU A 68 -2.56 -6.10 -11.75
C LEU A 68 -3.25 -4.74 -11.86
N ALA A 69 -4.56 -4.68 -11.59
CA ALA A 69 -5.31 -3.43 -11.59
C ALA A 69 -4.81 -2.46 -10.53
N LEU A 70 -4.51 -2.98 -9.32
CA LEU A 70 -3.92 -2.23 -8.24
C LEU A 70 -2.59 -1.59 -8.68
N ALA A 71 -1.68 -2.37 -9.23
CA ALA A 71 -0.38 -1.90 -9.70
C ALA A 71 -0.49 -0.86 -10.84
N ALA A 72 -1.45 -1.06 -11.75
CA ALA A 72 -1.67 -0.16 -12.89
C ALA A 72 -2.11 1.25 -12.46
N VAL A 73 -2.85 1.37 -11.36
CA VAL A 73 -3.45 2.65 -10.91
C VAL A 73 -2.57 3.42 -9.93
N ILE A 74 -1.67 2.75 -9.19
CA ILE A 74 -0.78 3.40 -8.22
C ILE A 74 -0.07 4.63 -8.79
N PRO A 75 0.57 4.58 -9.97
CA PRO A 75 1.29 5.75 -10.51
C PRO A 75 0.37 6.94 -10.83
N LEU A 76 -0.88 6.66 -11.21
CA LEU A 76 -1.86 7.69 -11.55
C LEU A 76 -2.36 8.45 -10.31
N THR A 77 -2.28 7.85 -9.13
CA THR A 77 -2.91 8.37 -7.92
C THR A 77 -2.30 9.71 -7.48
N GLY A 78 -1.00 9.89 -7.63
CA GLY A 78 -0.31 11.14 -7.28
C GLY A 78 -0.85 12.32 -8.10
N TRP A 79 -0.82 12.20 -9.43
CA TRP A 79 -1.38 13.20 -10.31
C TRP A 79 -2.88 13.47 -10.05
N ALA A 80 -3.66 12.41 -9.86
CA ALA A 80 -5.08 12.54 -9.59
C ALA A 80 -5.34 13.27 -8.24
N ALA A 81 -4.54 13.02 -7.22
CA ALA A 81 -4.61 13.69 -5.93
C ALA A 81 -4.30 15.18 -6.04
N ASP A 82 -3.30 15.56 -6.83
CA ASP A 82 -2.97 16.97 -7.07
C ASP A 82 -4.04 17.66 -7.92
N ARG A 83 -4.57 16.97 -8.95
CA ARG A 83 -5.57 17.53 -9.88
C ARG A 83 -6.95 17.71 -9.27
N PHE A 84 -7.40 16.74 -8.47
CA PHE A 84 -8.79 16.69 -7.96
C PHE A 84 -8.89 16.92 -6.45
N GLY A 85 -7.76 16.95 -5.76
CA GLY A 85 -7.67 17.01 -4.31
C GLY A 85 -7.61 15.62 -3.66
N THR A 86 -6.76 15.47 -2.66
CA THR A 86 -6.46 14.19 -2.03
C THR A 86 -7.68 13.57 -1.33
N LYS A 87 -8.49 14.41 -0.65
CA LYS A 87 -9.75 13.95 -0.03
C LYS A 87 -10.71 13.33 -1.04
N ARG A 88 -10.89 13.95 -2.20
CA ARG A 88 -11.80 13.42 -3.24
C ARG A 88 -11.28 12.10 -3.80
N ILE A 89 -9.99 12.01 -4.06
CA ILE A 89 -9.38 10.77 -4.56
C ILE A 89 -9.53 9.65 -3.54
N TYR A 90 -9.31 9.92 -2.25
CA TYR A 90 -9.52 8.93 -1.20
C TYR A 90 -10.98 8.47 -1.13
N LEU A 91 -11.95 9.38 -1.22
CA LEU A 91 -13.37 9.03 -1.24
C LEU A 91 -13.77 8.23 -2.49
N TRP A 92 -13.25 8.61 -3.67
CA TRP A 92 -13.50 7.86 -4.91
C TRP A 92 -12.86 6.48 -4.87
N SER A 93 -11.66 6.35 -4.31
CA SER A 93 -11.01 5.05 -4.15
C SER A 93 -11.82 4.12 -3.24
N LEU A 94 -12.33 4.62 -2.12
CA LEU A 94 -13.22 3.86 -1.23
C LEU A 94 -14.52 3.47 -1.93
N ALA A 95 -15.16 4.40 -2.65
CA ALA A 95 -16.40 4.15 -3.37
C ALA A 95 -16.22 3.09 -4.46
N LEU A 96 -15.15 3.20 -5.26
CA LEU A 96 -14.83 2.25 -6.33
C LEU A 96 -14.48 0.86 -5.77
N PHE A 97 -13.71 0.84 -4.67
CA PHE A 97 -13.37 -0.40 -3.97
C PHE A 97 -14.63 -1.09 -3.43
N MET A 98 -15.52 -0.36 -2.75
CA MET A 98 -16.78 -0.91 -2.24
C MET A 98 -17.71 -1.37 -3.35
N LEU A 99 -17.82 -0.61 -4.44
CA LEU A 99 -18.60 -1.02 -5.60
C LEU A 99 -18.09 -2.34 -6.17
N GLY A 100 -16.76 -2.44 -6.39
CA GLY A 100 -16.12 -3.68 -6.84
C GLY A 100 -16.34 -4.82 -5.86
N SER A 101 -16.34 -4.55 -4.55
CA SER A 101 -16.58 -5.55 -3.50
C SER A 101 -18.03 -6.05 -3.52
N ILE A 102 -19.01 -5.16 -3.62
CA ILE A 102 -20.44 -5.53 -3.73
C ILE A 102 -20.68 -6.37 -5.00
N LEU A 103 -20.13 -5.94 -6.12
CA LEU A 103 -20.25 -6.66 -7.38
C LEU A 103 -19.56 -8.04 -7.31
N SER A 104 -18.39 -8.14 -6.66
CA SER A 104 -17.70 -9.41 -6.44
C SER A 104 -18.54 -10.38 -5.60
N ALA A 105 -19.21 -9.90 -4.56
CA ALA A 105 -20.15 -10.70 -3.77
C ALA A 105 -21.37 -11.17 -4.59
N ALA A 106 -21.79 -10.38 -5.58
CA ALA A 106 -22.91 -10.69 -6.48
C ALA A 106 -22.49 -11.50 -7.72
N ALA A 107 -21.23 -11.89 -7.85
CA ALA A 107 -20.71 -12.58 -9.01
C ALA A 107 -21.44 -13.91 -9.28
N TRP A 108 -21.73 -14.16 -10.56
CA TRP A 108 -22.44 -15.36 -11.04
C TRP A 108 -21.57 -16.33 -11.83
N SER A 109 -20.33 -15.96 -12.12
CA SER A 109 -19.33 -16.78 -12.79
C SER A 109 -17.91 -16.37 -12.40
N ALA A 110 -16.93 -17.23 -12.63
CA ALA A 110 -15.51 -16.90 -12.42
C ALA A 110 -15.10 -15.66 -13.24
N GLY A 111 -15.54 -15.54 -14.50
CA GLY A 111 -15.26 -14.39 -15.35
C GLY A 111 -15.82 -13.07 -14.82
N SER A 112 -17.07 -13.07 -14.33
CA SER A 112 -17.68 -11.88 -13.70
C SER A 112 -16.94 -11.51 -12.42
N LEU A 113 -16.57 -12.48 -11.60
CA LEU A 113 -15.79 -12.23 -10.38
C LEU A 113 -14.43 -11.60 -10.71
N ILE A 114 -13.71 -12.14 -11.71
CA ILE A 114 -12.43 -11.57 -12.15
C ILE A 114 -12.60 -10.11 -12.60
N ALA A 115 -13.61 -9.82 -13.43
CA ALA A 115 -13.87 -8.46 -13.90
C ALA A 115 -14.18 -7.49 -12.74
N PHE A 116 -14.98 -7.92 -11.77
CA PHE A 116 -15.31 -7.11 -10.60
C PHE A 116 -14.10 -6.92 -9.65
N ARG A 117 -13.22 -7.91 -9.57
CA ARG A 117 -11.95 -7.82 -8.85
C ARG A 117 -10.99 -6.82 -9.50
N VAL A 118 -10.95 -6.76 -10.83
CA VAL A 118 -10.18 -5.72 -11.55
C VAL A 118 -10.69 -4.33 -11.18
N LEU A 119 -12.02 -4.13 -11.17
CA LEU A 119 -12.63 -2.87 -10.76
C LEU A 119 -12.29 -2.52 -9.30
N GLN A 120 -12.40 -3.50 -8.40
CA GLN A 120 -12.06 -3.36 -6.98
C GLN A 120 -10.58 -3.03 -6.78
N GLY A 121 -9.69 -3.69 -7.53
CA GLY A 121 -8.25 -3.44 -7.52
C GLY A 121 -7.88 -2.03 -7.98
N ALA A 122 -8.60 -1.49 -8.98
CA ALA A 122 -8.42 -0.11 -9.38
C ALA A 122 -8.75 0.88 -8.24
N GLY A 123 -9.81 0.62 -7.46
CA GLY A 123 -10.11 1.38 -6.24
C GLY A 123 -9.03 1.20 -5.17
N GLY A 124 -8.68 -0.06 -4.87
CA GLY A 124 -7.70 -0.43 -3.84
C GLY A 124 -6.32 0.17 -4.06
N GLY A 125 -5.87 0.23 -5.32
CA GLY A 125 -4.56 0.77 -5.69
C GLY A 125 -4.39 2.26 -5.39
N MET A 126 -5.48 3.01 -5.34
CA MET A 126 -5.45 4.43 -5.00
C MET A 126 -5.45 4.69 -3.48
N ILE A 127 -5.89 3.74 -2.65
CA ILE A 127 -6.09 3.97 -1.20
C ILE A 127 -4.75 4.31 -0.53
N MET A 128 -3.73 3.46 -0.66
CA MET A 128 -2.46 3.65 0.05
C MET A 128 -1.70 4.92 -0.34
N PRO A 129 -1.52 5.25 -1.63
CA PRO A 129 -0.91 6.52 -2.01
C PRO A 129 -1.69 7.74 -1.48
N ALA A 130 -3.03 7.69 -1.51
CA ALA A 130 -3.87 8.76 -0.96
C ALA A 130 -3.69 8.89 0.56
N VAL A 131 -3.63 7.76 1.31
CA VAL A 131 -3.34 7.75 2.76
C VAL A 131 -2.00 8.41 3.05
N MET A 132 -0.94 8.04 2.30
CA MET A 132 0.38 8.62 2.48
C MET A 132 0.38 10.13 2.22
N THR A 133 -0.29 10.57 1.15
CA THR A 133 -0.40 12.00 0.82
C THR A 133 -1.17 12.78 1.89
N ILE A 134 -2.31 12.26 2.37
CA ILE A 134 -3.09 12.87 3.45
C ILE A 134 -2.24 13.02 4.71
N MET A 135 -1.55 11.95 5.11
CA MET A 135 -0.76 11.94 6.33
C MET A 135 0.46 12.85 6.22
N THR A 136 1.13 12.89 5.07
CA THR A 136 2.27 13.79 4.83
C THR A 136 1.84 15.26 4.92
N LYS A 137 0.70 15.62 4.33
CA LYS A 137 0.14 16.97 4.41
C LYS A 137 -0.26 17.35 5.85
N LYS A 138 -0.90 16.43 6.59
CA LYS A 138 -1.42 16.70 7.95
C LYS A 138 -0.34 16.69 9.03
N ALA A 139 0.55 15.71 9.04
CA ALA A 139 1.57 15.55 10.07
C ALA A 139 2.84 16.35 9.78
N GLY A 140 3.14 16.61 8.52
CA GLY A 140 4.41 17.18 8.07
C GLY A 140 5.56 16.17 8.10
N PRO A 141 6.69 16.48 7.43
CA PRO A 141 7.78 15.52 7.23
C PRO A 141 8.47 15.09 8.54
N HIS A 142 8.55 15.97 9.52
CA HIS A 142 9.24 15.68 10.80
C HIS A 142 8.50 14.66 11.68
N ARG A 143 7.17 14.56 11.56
CA ARG A 143 6.32 13.65 12.35
C ARG A 143 5.94 12.37 11.62
N MET A 144 6.37 12.19 10.36
CA MET A 144 6.05 11.01 9.55
C MET A 144 6.52 9.69 10.17
N GLY A 145 7.62 9.67 10.91
CA GLY A 145 8.07 8.47 11.61
C GLY A 145 7.04 7.95 12.63
N ARG A 146 6.39 8.84 13.39
CA ARG A 146 5.29 8.47 14.31
C ARG A 146 4.02 8.05 13.57
N VAL A 147 3.70 8.73 12.48
CA VAL A 147 2.59 8.33 11.61
C VAL A 147 2.79 6.91 11.09
N MET A 148 3.99 6.60 10.60
CA MET A 148 4.34 5.24 10.15
C MET A 148 4.21 4.21 11.29
N GLY A 149 4.55 4.59 12.52
CA GLY A 149 4.33 3.73 13.70
C GLY A 149 2.86 3.42 13.95
N ILE A 150 1.97 4.42 13.83
CA ILE A 150 0.52 4.24 14.03
C ILE A 150 -0.10 3.42 12.89
N LEU A 151 0.28 3.71 11.65
CA LEU A 151 -0.24 2.99 10.48
C LEU A 151 0.34 1.56 10.38
N GLY A 152 1.60 1.38 10.79
CA GLY A 152 2.32 0.13 10.62
C GLY A 152 1.73 -1.03 11.43
N VAL A 153 1.31 -0.78 12.67
CA VAL A 153 0.76 -1.85 13.54
C VAL A 153 -0.47 -2.52 12.94
N PRO A 154 -1.53 -1.80 12.56
CA PRO A 154 -2.70 -2.42 11.92
C PRO A 154 -2.38 -3.04 10.56
N MET A 155 -1.44 -2.46 9.80
CA MET A 155 -0.99 -3.01 8.52
C MET A 155 -0.25 -4.35 8.67
N LEU A 156 0.42 -4.58 9.80
CA LEU A 156 1.05 -5.86 10.14
C LEU A 156 0.04 -6.89 10.65
N VAL A 157 -0.97 -6.44 11.39
CA VAL A 157 -1.99 -7.30 11.99
C VAL A 157 -3.03 -7.75 10.95
N ALA A 158 -3.39 -6.89 10.00
CA ALA A 158 -4.41 -7.20 9.00
C ALA A 158 -4.12 -8.48 8.18
N PRO A 159 -2.90 -8.73 7.66
CA PRO A 159 -2.61 -9.98 6.97
C PRO A 159 -2.74 -11.24 7.84
N LEU A 160 -2.52 -11.09 9.15
CA LEU A 160 -2.65 -12.19 10.10
C LEU A 160 -4.12 -12.53 10.38
N LEU A 161 -4.96 -11.51 10.43
CA LEU A 161 -6.40 -11.67 10.63
C LEU A 161 -7.12 -12.21 9.40
N GLY A 162 -6.57 -11.94 8.19
CA GLY A 162 -7.17 -12.33 6.92
C GLY A 162 -7.51 -13.83 6.84
N PRO A 163 -6.55 -14.75 7.00
CA PRO A 163 -6.84 -16.19 6.97
C PRO A 163 -7.82 -16.66 8.05
N ILE A 164 -7.77 -16.07 9.26
CA ILE A 164 -8.67 -16.43 10.37
C ILE A 164 -10.11 -16.01 10.02
N LEU A 165 -10.30 -14.75 9.65
CA LEU A 165 -11.61 -14.24 9.26
C LEU A 165 -12.11 -14.89 7.98
N GLY A 166 -11.21 -15.11 7.01
CA GLY A 166 -11.52 -15.74 5.74
C GLY A 166 -11.99 -17.19 5.93
N GLY A 167 -11.27 -17.98 6.71
CA GLY A 167 -11.64 -19.35 7.02
C GLY A 167 -13.03 -19.42 7.66
N TRP A 168 -13.25 -18.65 8.72
CA TRP A 168 -14.57 -18.60 9.38
C TRP A 168 -15.69 -18.18 8.42
N LEU A 169 -15.49 -17.13 7.60
CA LEU A 169 -16.51 -16.65 6.67
C LEU A 169 -16.80 -17.67 5.55
N VAL A 170 -15.77 -18.35 5.04
CA VAL A 170 -15.92 -19.32 3.95
C VAL A 170 -16.58 -20.62 4.42
N ASP A 171 -16.18 -21.11 5.62
CA ASP A 171 -16.62 -22.40 6.14
C ASP A 171 -18.00 -22.32 6.79
N ASP A 172 -18.24 -21.29 7.63
CA ASP A 172 -19.43 -21.20 8.46
C ASP A 172 -20.56 -20.32 7.88
N VAL A 173 -20.23 -19.41 6.93
CA VAL A 173 -21.21 -18.46 6.40
C VAL A 173 -21.36 -18.59 4.87
N SER A 174 -20.52 -17.93 4.13
CA SER A 174 -20.41 -17.99 2.65
C SER A 174 -19.20 -17.20 2.21
N TRP A 175 -18.51 -17.66 1.16
CA TRP A 175 -17.41 -16.93 0.54
C TRP A 175 -17.79 -15.48 0.10
N ARG A 176 -19.07 -15.23 -0.19
CA ARG A 176 -19.55 -13.89 -0.55
C ARG A 176 -19.31 -12.86 0.55
N TRP A 177 -19.30 -13.29 1.80
CA TRP A 177 -19.09 -12.40 2.94
C TRP A 177 -17.66 -11.88 3.04
N ILE A 178 -16.67 -12.54 2.43
CA ILE A 178 -15.31 -11.99 2.34
C ILE A 178 -15.26 -10.64 1.60
N PHE A 179 -16.20 -10.44 0.69
CA PHE A 179 -16.38 -9.16 -0.01
C PHE A 179 -17.33 -8.23 0.76
N LEU A 180 -18.45 -8.76 1.26
CA LEU A 180 -19.46 -7.94 1.93
C LEU A 180 -18.96 -7.31 3.24
N ILE A 181 -17.98 -7.89 3.92
CA ILE A 181 -17.37 -7.31 5.13
C ILE A 181 -16.70 -5.96 4.86
N ASN A 182 -16.26 -5.71 3.64
CA ASN A 182 -15.69 -4.44 3.23
C ASN A 182 -16.72 -3.31 3.19
N VAL A 183 -18.00 -3.63 3.00
CA VAL A 183 -19.06 -2.63 2.81
C VAL A 183 -19.31 -1.82 4.09
N PRO A 184 -19.59 -2.43 5.26
CA PRO A 184 -19.78 -1.65 6.49
C PRO A 184 -18.52 -0.87 6.88
N ILE A 185 -17.33 -1.45 6.73
CA ILE A 185 -16.07 -0.77 7.02
C ILE A 185 -15.87 0.43 6.09
N GLY A 186 -16.11 0.24 4.80
CA GLY A 186 -15.98 1.29 3.80
C GLY A 186 -16.99 2.42 3.96
N ILE A 187 -18.24 2.11 4.33
CA ILE A 187 -19.25 3.13 4.65
C ILE A 187 -18.79 3.99 5.83
N VAL A 188 -18.34 3.35 6.92
CA VAL A 188 -17.82 4.07 8.10
C VAL A 188 -16.60 4.91 7.72
N ALA A 189 -15.65 4.33 6.98
CA ALA A 189 -14.46 5.05 6.51
C ALA A 189 -14.85 6.27 5.64
N MET A 190 -15.82 6.11 4.74
CA MET A 190 -16.28 7.18 3.85
C MET A 190 -16.99 8.31 4.61
N ILE A 191 -17.87 7.98 5.57
CA ILE A 191 -18.56 8.97 6.40
C ILE A 191 -17.53 9.75 7.24
N LEU A 192 -16.61 9.03 7.91
CA LEU A 192 -15.58 9.67 8.73
C LEU A 192 -14.61 10.51 7.87
N ALA A 193 -14.22 10.02 6.68
CA ALA A 193 -13.40 10.78 5.75
C ALA A 193 -14.11 12.06 5.28
N GLN A 194 -15.41 11.98 4.98
CA GLN A 194 -16.18 13.15 4.59
C GLN A 194 -16.24 14.20 5.70
N LEU A 195 -16.37 13.78 6.95
CA LEU A 195 -16.52 14.66 8.11
C LEU A 195 -15.19 15.21 8.65
N LYS A 196 -14.11 14.39 8.60
CA LYS A 196 -12.85 14.68 9.30
C LYS A 196 -11.71 15.12 8.40
N LEU A 197 -11.74 14.76 7.10
CA LEU A 197 -10.70 15.21 6.19
C LEU A 197 -11.00 16.63 5.70
N GLU A 198 -10.01 17.48 5.76
CA GLU A 198 -10.07 18.83 5.20
C GLU A 198 -10.11 18.75 3.67
N ARG A 199 -10.72 19.75 3.05
CA ARG A 199 -10.69 19.88 1.58
C ARG A 199 -9.38 20.50 1.19
N ASP A 200 -8.64 19.80 0.34
CA ASP A 200 -7.46 20.38 -0.29
C ASP A 200 -7.88 21.29 -1.45
N GLU A 201 -7.11 22.33 -1.66
CA GLU A 201 -7.23 23.12 -2.88
C GLU A 201 -6.57 22.32 -4.02
N PRO A 202 -7.31 21.99 -5.08
CA PRO A 202 -6.75 21.32 -6.25
C PRO A 202 -5.68 22.22 -6.89
N GLN A 203 -4.58 21.60 -7.33
CA GLN A 203 -3.54 22.25 -8.11
C GLN A 203 -3.71 21.89 -9.60
N PRO A 204 -4.56 22.61 -10.35
CA PRO A 204 -4.93 22.19 -11.71
C PRO A 204 -3.84 22.37 -12.75
N ALA A 205 -2.66 22.91 -12.39
CA ALA A 205 -1.61 23.30 -13.30
C ALA A 205 -0.86 22.10 -13.94
N HIS A 206 -0.83 20.93 -13.30
CA HIS A 206 -0.07 19.79 -13.81
C HIS A 206 -0.84 19.02 -14.89
N LYS A 207 -0.28 18.97 -16.09
CA LYS A 207 -0.79 18.13 -17.18
C LYS A 207 -0.47 16.66 -16.88
N LEU A 208 -1.42 15.77 -17.24
CA LEU A 208 -1.13 14.34 -17.13
C LEU A 208 -0.05 13.96 -18.14
N ASP A 209 1.00 13.34 -17.64
CA ASP A 209 2.01 12.69 -18.46
C ASP A 209 1.46 11.37 -19.03
N TRP A 210 0.69 11.51 -20.13
CA TRP A 210 0.07 10.35 -20.80
C TRP A 210 1.08 9.31 -21.26
N LEU A 211 2.25 9.79 -21.74
CA LEU A 211 3.30 8.88 -22.20
C LEU A 211 3.95 8.15 -21.03
N GLY A 212 4.26 8.86 -19.95
CA GLY A 212 4.76 8.25 -18.72
C GLY A 212 3.78 7.23 -18.15
N MET A 213 2.48 7.54 -18.13
CA MET A 213 1.44 6.62 -17.70
C MET A 213 1.35 5.36 -18.59
N LEU A 214 1.34 5.52 -19.92
CA LEU A 214 1.30 4.40 -20.87
C LEU A 214 2.55 3.52 -20.83
N LEU A 215 3.68 4.05 -20.38
CA LEU A 215 4.90 3.28 -20.22
C LEU A 215 4.96 2.60 -18.86
N LEU A 216 4.64 3.32 -17.77
CA LEU A 216 4.84 2.81 -16.41
C LEU A 216 3.75 1.82 -16.00
N SER A 217 2.46 2.16 -16.18
CA SER A 217 1.35 1.31 -15.72
C SER A 217 1.31 -0.05 -16.44
N PRO A 218 1.35 -0.13 -17.79
CA PRO A 218 1.45 -1.41 -18.48
C PRO A 218 2.79 -2.11 -18.20
N GLY A 219 3.89 -1.35 -18.05
CA GLY A 219 5.20 -1.90 -17.73
C GLY A 219 5.21 -2.66 -16.40
N LEU A 220 4.69 -2.06 -15.33
CA LEU A 220 4.52 -2.70 -14.03
C LEU A 220 3.57 -3.89 -14.10
N THR A 221 2.43 -3.71 -14.78
CA THR A 221 1.43 -4.76 -14.95
C THR A 221 2.01 -5.99 -15.64
N LEU A 222 2.71 -5.82 -16.75
CA LEU A 222 3.34 -6.92 -17.51
C LEU A 222 4.48 -7.58 -16.73
N LEU A 223 5.26 -6.80 -15.97
CA LEU A 223 6.31 -7.35 -15.13
C LEU A 223 5.73 -8.24 -14.03
N ILE A 224 4.72 -7.75 -13.30
CA ILE A 224 4.04 -8.51 -12.24
C ILE A 224 3.34 -9.73 -12.82
N PHE A 225 2.68 -9.59 -13.98
CA PHE A 225 2.05 -10.70 -14.66
C PHE A 225 3.05 -11.78 -15.05
N GLY A 226 4.17 -11.41 -15.65
CA GLY A 226 5.23 -12.37 -16.03
C GLY A 226 5.83 -13.09 -14.82
N LEU A 227 6.01 -12.39 -13.69
CA LEU A 227 6.42 -12.99 -12.43
C LEU A 227 5.36 -13.93 -11.85
N ALA A 228 4.08 -13.58 -11.93
CA ALA A 228 3.00 -14.45 -11.48
C ALA A 228 2.91 -15.73 -12.33
N GLU A 229 3.04 -15.60 -13.64
CA GLU A 229 2.98 -16.75 -14.60
C GLU A 229 4.19 -17.68 -14.42
N SER A 230 5.33 -17.19 -13.93
CA SER A 230 6.52 -18.01 -13.69
C SER A 230 6.34 -19.04 -12.55
N ASN A 231 5.28 -18.94 -11.77
CA ASN A 231 4.91 -19.97 -10.77
C ASN A 231 4.19 -21.19 -11.39
N GLY A 232 3.86 -21.14 -12.69
CA GLY A 232 3.25 -22.28 -13.41
C GLY A 232 4.22 -23.44 -13.64
N ALA A 233 3.72 -24.52 -14.21
CA ALA A 233 4.48 -25.78 -14.41
C ALA A 233 5.76 -25.59 -15.24
N ASP A 234 5.75 -24.70 -16.23
CA ASP A 234 6.89 -24.41 -17.11
C ASP A 234 7.84 -23.33 -16.52
N GLY A 235 7.47 -22.72 -15.40
CA GLY A 235 8.28 -21.74 -14.70
C GLY A 235 8.72 -20.57 -15.59
N PHE A 236 9.98 -20.17 -15.46
CA PHE A 236 10.59 -19.13 -16.31
C PHE A 236 10.83 -19.59 -17.76
N ALA A 237 10.67 -20.88 -18.08
CA ALA A 237 10.78 -21.38 -19.46
C ALA A 237 9.53 -21.09 -20.30
N ALA A 238 8.39 -20.80 -19.67
CA ALA A 238 7.18 -20.40 -20.37
C ALA A 238 7.42 -19.13 -21.17
N THR A 239 7.17 -19.16 -22.49
CA THR A 239 7.34 -18.00 -23.37
C THR A 239 6.54 -16.78 -22.88
N LYS A 240 5.37 -17.01 -22.31
CA LYS A 240 4.53 -15.93 -21.74
C LYS A 240 5.21 -15.23 -20.57
N SER A 241 5.86 -15.96 -19.66
CA SER A 241 6.56 -15.42 -18.50
C SER A 241 7.68 -14.46 -18.88
N TRP A 242 8.69 -14.98 -19.58
CA TRP A 242 9.86 -14.15 -19.90
C TRP A 242 9.54 -13.03 -20.90
N LEU A 243 8.65 -13.29 -21.88
CA LEU A 243 8.28 -12.28 -22.88
C LEU A 243 7.60 -11.07 -22.21
N THR A 244 6.61 -11.34 -21.36
CA THR A 244 5.90 -10.25 -20.64
C THR A 244 6.83 -9.52 -19.65
N MET A 245 7.76 -10.23 -19.01
CA MET A 245 8.78 -9.60 -18.16
C MET A 245 9.73 -8.71 -18.97
N VAL A 246 10.22 -9.17 -20.12
CA VAL A 246 11.11 -8.39 -21.00
C VAL A 246 10.40 -7.17 -21.55
N VAL A 247 9.16 -7.34 -22.03
CA VAL A 247 8.35 -6.20 -22.52
C VAL A 247 8.05 -5.24 -21.39
N GLY A 248 7.65 -5.72 -20.22
CA GLY A 248 7.40 -4.91 -19.03
C GLY A 248 8.65 -4.13 -18.58
N ALA A 249 9.80 -4.80 -18.52
CA ALA A 249 11.08 -4.15 -18.21
C ALA A 249 11.46 -3.11 -19.27
N GLY A 250 11.24 -3.41 -20.56
CA GLY A 250 11.47 -2.46 -21.67
C GLY A 250 10.62 -1.21 -21.56
N LEU A 251 9.33 -1.36 -21.20
CA LEU A 251 8.44 -0.23 -20.97
C LEU A 251 8.86 0.61 -19.76
N ILE A 252 9.29 -0.03 -18.67
CA ILE A 252 9.80 0.67 -17.48
C ILE A 252 11.10 1.42 -17.82
N LEU A 253 12.02 0.81 -18.58
CA LEU A 253 13.22 1.50 -19.05
C LEU A 253 12.86 2.68 -19.96
N GLY A 254 11.88 2.50 -20.84
CA GLY A 254 11.30 3.58 -21.64
C GLY A 254 10.75 4.72 -20.79
N PHE A 255 10.02 4.38 -19.72
CA PHE A 255 9.54 5.35 -18.74
C PHE A 255 10.68 6.09 -18.03
N LEU A 256 11.71 5.38 -17.56
CA LEU A 256 12.86 6.01 -16.93
C LEU A 256 13.55 7.02 -17.86
N ARG A 257 13.74 6.64 -19.15
CA ARG A 257 14.30 7.54 -20.16
C ARG A 257 13.39 8.74 -20.44
N HIS A 258 12.07 8.52 -20.51
CA HIS A 258 11.07 9.58 -20.72
C HIS A 258 11.06 10.54 -19.53
N SER A 259 10.91 10.03 -18.31
CA SER A 259 10.88 10.82 -17.08
C SER A 259 12.14 11.67 -16.88
N TRP A 260 13.30 11.18 -17.34
CA TRP A 260 14.54 11.96 -17.30
C TRP A 260 14.53 13.20 -18.22
N ARG A 261 13.70 13.20 -19.28
CA ARG A 261 13.66 14.25 -20.30
C ARG A 261 12.41 15.13 -20.22
N ALA A 262 11.34 14.60 -19.64
CA ALA A 262 10.07 15.31 -19.53
C ALA A 262 10.19 16.50 -18.56
N GLU A 263 9.51 17.59 -18.88
CA GLU A 263 9.43 18.78 -18.01
C GLU A 263 8.57 18.51 -16.79
N GLU A 264 7.41 17.86 -16.97
CA GLU A 264 6.48 17.46 -15.91
C GLU A 264 6.23 15.94 -15.98
N PRO A 265 7.19 15.09 -15.53
CA PRO A 265 7.01 13.65 -15.58
C PRO A 265 6.02 13.17 -14.50
N LEU A 266 5.36 12.02 -14.74
CA LEU A 266 4.45 11.39 -13.80
C LEU A 266 5.12 11.09 -12.42
N ILE A 267 6.37 10.68 -12.47
CA ILE A 267 7.26 10.54 -11.30
C ILE A 267 8.60 11.15 -11.67
N ASP A 268 9.05 12.16 -10.95
CA ASP A 268 10.36 12.77 -11.17
C ASP A 268 11.50 11.91 -10.58
N ILE A 269 12.06 11.05 -11.42
CA ILE A 269 13.17 10.16 -11.04
C ILE A 269 14.45 10.91 -10.71
N ARG A 270 14.60 12.19 -11.14
CA ARG A 270 15.75 13.03 -10.82
C ARG A 270 15.89 13.27 -9.32
N THR A 271 14.78 13.24 -8.60
CA THR A 271 14.77 13.31 -7.13
C THR A 271 15.61 12.21 -6.49
N PHE A 272 15.65 11.01 -7.08
CA PHE A 272 16.43 9.88 -6.55
C PHE A 272 17.92 9.95 -6.90
N THR A 273 18.34 10.86 -7.76
CA THR A 273 19.77 11.07 -8.04
C THR A 273 20.47 11.85 -6.93
N HIS A 274 19.72 12.56 -6.10
CA HIS A 274 20.27 13.15 -4.89
C HIS A 274 20.65 12.04 -3.90
N THR A 275 21.90 12.01 -3.48
CA THR A 275 22.52 10.93 -2.70
C THR A 275 21.68 10.51 -1.48
N ARG A 276 21.06 11.47 -0.80
CA ARG A 276 20.21 11.20 0.38
C ARG A 276 18.89 10.55 0.02
N ALA A 277 18.20 11.05 -1.01
CA ALA A 277 16.90 10.50 -1.43
C ALA A 277 17.07 9.12 -2.08
N GLY A 278 18.09 8.95 -2.93
CA GLY A 278 18.41 7.67 -3.55
C GLY A 278 18.83 6.62 -2.53
N ALA A 279 19.68 6.97 -1.56
CA ALA A 279 20.07 6.06 -0.47
C ALA A 279 18.86 5.66 0.39
N ALA A 280 17.99 6.60 0.73
CA ALA A 280 16.77 6.32 1.49
C ALA A 280 15.84 5.39 0.73
N ALA A 281 15.60 5.64 -0.57
CA ALA A 281 14.77 4.79 -1.42
C ALA A 281 15.36 3.38 -1.58
N GLY A 282 16.67 3.26 -1.80
CA GLY A 282 17.37 1.99 -1.88
C GLY A 282 17.30 1.19 -0.58
N THR A 283 17.52 1.84 0.55
CA THR A 283 17.39 1.22 1.88
C THR A 283 15.96 0.76 2.13
N PHE A 284 14.96 1.57 1.80
CA PHE A 284 13.55 1.20 1.95
C PHE A 284 13.17 0.01 1.05
N MET A 285 13.66 -0.01 -0.18
CA MET A 285 13.43 -1.12 -1.11
C MET A 285 14.03 -2.42 -0.60
N LEU A 286 15.29 -2.41 -0.12
CA LEU A 286 15.93 -3.59 0.46
C LEU A 286 15.20 -4.06 1.73
N PHE A 287 14.81 -3.12 2.59
CA PHE A 287 13.99 -3.43 3.75
C PHE A 287 12.65 -4.07 3.35
N ALA A 288 11.96 -3.50 2.36
CA ALA A 288 10.68 -4.04 1.89
C ALA A 288 10.83 -5.47 1.35
N ILE A 289 11.84 -5.73 0.53
CA ILE A 289 12.13 -7.07 0.01
C ILE A 289 12.38 -8.07 1.15
N ALA A 290 13.24 -7.71 2.11
CA ALA A 290 13.56 -8.57 3.25
C ALA A 290 12.33 -8.81 4.14
N PHE A 291 11.56 -7.74 4.42
CA PHE A 291 10.39 -7.80 5.30
C PHE A 291 9.25 -8.61 4.69
N PHE A 292 8.82 -8.28 3.46
CA PHE A 292 7.75 -9.02 2.79
C PHE A 292 8.19 -10.44 2.40
N GLY A 293 9.46 -10.61 2.03
CA GLY A 293 10.04 -11.94 1.78
C GLY A 293 9.99 -12.81 3.03
N SER A 294 10.36 -12.31 4.20
CA SER A 294 10.27 -13.06 5.46
C SER A 294 8.82 -13.36 5.85
N LEU A 295 7.90 -12.41 5.62
CA LEU A 295 6.47 -12.59 5.91
C LEU A 295 5.84 -13.73 5.08
N LEU A 296 6.36 -13.99 3.89
CA LEU A 296 5.92 -15.08 3.02
C LEU A 296 6.68 -16.40 3.30
N LEU A 297 8.00 -16.34 3.37
CA LEU A 297 8.84 -17.53 3.43
C LEU A 297 8.83 -18.23 4.79
N VAL A 298 8.71 -17.48 5.88
CA VAL A 298 8.74 -18.07 7.24
C VAL A 298 7.51 -18.93 7.51
N PRO A 299 6.26 -18.48 7.25
CA PRO A 299 5.08 -19.35 7.39
C PRO A 299 5.15 -20.55 6.46
N LEU A 300 5.58 -20.34 5.22
CA LEU A 300 5.71 -21.43 4.24
C LEU A 300 6.70 -22.50 4.72
N TYR A 301 7.84 -22.11 5.26
CA TYR A 301 8.81 -23.03 5.85
C TYR A 301 8.20 -23.85 7.00
N TYR A 302 7.50 -23.20 7.94
CA TYR A 302 6.89 -23.91 9.06
C TYR A 302 5.80 -24.88 8.60
N GLN A 303 4.99 -24.51 7.62
CA GLN A 303 3.93 -25.39 7.10
C GLN A 303 4.49 -26.52 6.25
N THR A 304 5.39 -26.25 5.30
CA THR A 304 5.87 -27.26 4.34
C THR A 304 6.98 -28.16 4.88
N VAL A 305 7.90 -27.61 5.69
CA VAL A 305 9.07 -28.35 6.19
C VAL A 305 8.86 -28.89 7.60
N ARG A 306 8.18 -28.12 8.48
CA ARG A 306 7.94 -28.49 9.86
C ARG A 306 6.58 -29.14 10.09
N GLY A 307 5.70 -29.16 9.08
CA GLY A 307 4.36 -29.74 9.17
C GLY A 307 3.41 -29.01 10.14
N ALA A 308 3.75 -27.74 10.49
CA ALA A 308 2.92 -26.94 11.37
C ALA A 308 1.61 -26.56 10.69
N SER A 309 0.52 -26.48 11.46
CA SER A 309 -0.73 -25.94 10.97
C SER A 309 -0.61 -24.44 10.62
N ALA A 310 -1.53 -23.91 9.83
CA ALA A 310 -1.55 -22.49 9.48
C ALA A 310 -1.64 -21.58 10.72
N LEU A 311 -2.40 -22.02 11.74
CA LEU A 311 -2.52 -21.32 13.01
C LEU A 311 -1.20 -21.31 13.79
N GLU A 312 -0.53 -22.46 13.89
CA GLU A 312 0.77 -22.56 14.56
C GLU A 312 1.83 -21.72 13.86
N ALA A 313 1.89 -21.75 12.53
CA ALA A 313 2.79 -20.91 11.75
C ALA A 313 2.52 -19.40 11.99
N GLY A 314 1.25 -19.00 12.08
CA GLY A 314 0.84 -17.64 12.42
C GLY A 314 1.27 -17.23 13.83
N LEU A 315 1.08 -18.10 14.83
CA LEU A 315 1.50 -17.86 16.21
C LEU A 315 3.02 -17.74 16.35
N LEU A 316 3.78 -18.51 15.58
CA LEU A 316 5.26 -18.42 15.54
C LEU A 316 5.75 -17.11 14.95
N LEU A 317 4.95 -16.41 14.15
CA LEU A 317 5.24 -15.06 13.64
C LEU A 317 4.82 -13.95 14.61
N ALA A 318 3.98 -14.22 15.59
CA ALA A 318 3.51 -13.22 16.56
C ALA A 318 4.66 -12.46 17.25
N PRO A 319 5.79 -13.08 17.65
CA PRO A 319 6.93 -12.36 18.22
C PRO A 319 7.53 -11.32 17.29
N GLN A 320 7.53 -11.55 15.96
CA GLN A 320 7.99 -10.57 14.97
C GLN A 320 7.11 -9.32 14.98
N GLY A 321 5.80 -9.50 15.00
CA GLY A 321 4.84 -8.40 15.12
C GLY A 321 4.98 -7.64 16.43
N LEU A 322 5.12 -8.34 17.57
CA LEU A 322 5.34 -7.74 18.88
C LEU A 322 6.67 -6.96 18.93
N GLY A 323 7.74 -7.53 18.38
CA GLY A 323 9.03 -6.84 18.29
C GLY A 323 8.94 -5.55 17.47
N ALA A 324 8.25 -5.57 16.34
CA ALA A 324 8.00 -4.38 15.53
C ALA A 324 7.18 -3.32 16.30
N MET A 325 6.15 -3.71 17.03
CA MET A 325 5.34 -2.81 17.87
C MET A 325 6.16 -2.15 18.99
N ILE A 326 7.05 -2.89 19.64
CA ILE A 326 7.92 -2.38 20.70
C ILE A 326 8.94 -1.39 20.13
N THR A 327 9.60 -1.75 19.03
CA THR A 327 10.61 -0.89 18.40
C THR A 327 10.01 0.40 17.82
N MET A 328 8.77 0.35 17.31
CA MET A 328 8.06 1.54 16.84
C MET A 328 7.70 2.53 17.98
N ARG A 329 7.56 2.05 19.20
CA ARG A 329 7.33 2.92 20.39
C ARG A 329 8.63 3.52 20.93
N TRP A 330 9.78 2.94 20.58
CA TRP A 330 11.05 3.51 21.00
C TRP A 330 11.22 4.86 20.28
N PRO A 331 11.41 5.97 21.01
CA PRO A 331 11.70 7.23 20.34
C PRO A 331 12.93 6.99 19.47
N ALA A 332 12.83 7.33 18.18
CA ALA A 332 13.98 7.27 17.30
C ALA A 332 15.11 7.98 18.03
N ALA A 333 16.10 7.23 18.51
CA ALA A 333 17.27 7.80 19.17
C ALA A 333 17.73 8.92 18.25
N SER A 334 17.88 10.11 18.83
CA SER A 334 18.33 11.31 18.13
C SER A 334 19.36 10.91 17.10
N PRO A 335 19.28 11.34 15.83
CA PRO A 335 20.20 10.91 14.81
C PRO A 335 21.59 11.00 15.39
N ILE A 336 22.26 9.87 15.52
CA ILE A 336 23.66 9.74 15.93
C ILE A 336 24.35 10.91 15.27
N GLY A 337 24.91 11.80 16.11
CA GLY A 337 25.34 13.12 15.74
C GLY A 337 25.98 13.15 14.36
N MET A 338 25.21 13.56 13.37
CA MET A 338 25.78 14.05 12.14
C MET A 338 26.62 15.23 12.62
N ALA A 339 27.93 15.02 12.60
CA ALA A 339 28.92 16.02 12.88
C ALA A 339 28.37 17.36 12.37
N ARG A 340 28.12 18.28 13.28
CA ARG A 340 28.08 19.69 12.95
C ARG A 340 29.37 19.91 12.18
N THR A 341 29.29 19.85 10.85
CA THR A 341 30.32 20.48 10.03
C THR A 341 30.24 21.92 10.46
N ASN A 342 31.23 22.34 11.24
CA ASN A 342 31.45 23.71 11.64
C ASN A 342 31.34 24.53 10.36
N GLY A 343 30.22 25.23 10.21
CA GLY A 343 30.13 26.31 9.25
C GLY A 343 31.26 27.30 9.62
N PRO A 344 31.87 27.98 8.65
CA PRO A 344 32.88 28.98 8.94
C PRO A 344 32.33 29.99 9.93
N PRO A 345 33.14 30.46 10.90
CA PRO A 345 32.70 31.41 11.90
C PRO A 345 32.12 32.63 11.19
N ALA A 346 30.92 33.05 11.65
CA ALA A 346 30.29 34.28 11.21
C ALA A 346 31.24 35.43 11.58
N GLY A 347 31.94 35.96 10.58
CA GLY A 347 32.87 37.07 10.85
C GLY A 347 33.94 37.32 9.79
N SER A 348 33.82 36.86 8.55
CA SER A 348 34.69 37.37 7.48
C SER A 348 33.93 38.35 6.60
N PRO A 349 34.43 39.58 6.43
CA PRO A 349 33.81 40.59 5.61
C PRO A 349 33.91 40.21 4.12
N CYS A 350 32.82 40.46 3.38
CA CYS A 350 32.79 40.40 1.93
C CYS A 350 33.83 41.35 1.30
N TRP A 351 34.66 40.80 0.48
CA TRP A 351 35.32 41.51 -0.63
C TRP A 351 34.97 40.81 -1.93
#